data_d54734f64b7deb42bee08067dfb793ca
#
_entry.id   d54734f64b7deb42bee08067dfb793ca
#
_cell.length_a   1.000
_cell.length_b   1.000
_cell.length_c   1.000
_cell.angle_alpha   90.00
_cell.angle_beta   90.00
_cell.angle_gamma   90.00
#
_symmetry.space_group_name_H-M   'P 1'
#
loop_
_entity.id
_entity.type
_entity.pdbx_description
1 polymer ?
#
loop_
_entity_poly.entity_id
_entity_poly.type
_entity_poly.pdbx_seq_one_letter_code
_entity_poly.pdbx_strand_id
1 'polypeptide(L)'
;MTSTHLRNQIVAGEKVFGTLIVSPSPRWPEAVRGCGLDFVFIDTEHIAIDRADLSWMCQTYAALGLPPIVRIPSPDPYTATMALDAGAAGIVAPYIETAEQVQALRGAVKCRPIKGQKLQRMLDGAKVEEKLESYVAKGAEQRLMFVNIESQPAIQAL
;
A
#
# COMPACT_ATOMS: atom_id res chain seq x y z
N MET A 1 0.02 -8.49 14.07
CA MET A 1 -0.23 -9.13 12.74
C MET A 1 0.85 -8.70 11.75
N THR A 2 1.15 -9.48 10.70
CA THR A 2 2.07 -9.08 9.62
C THR A 2 1.25 -8.71 8.37
N SER A 3 1.85 -7.94 7.46
CA SER A 3 1.20 -7.61 6.17
C SER A 3 0.84 -8.86 5.36
N THR A 4 1.67 -9.89 5.41
CA THR A 4 1.39 -11.18 4.74
C THR A 4 0.17 -11.86 5.34
N HIS A 5 0.03 -11.85 6.66
CA HIS A 5 -1.14 -12.43 7.33
C HIS A 5 -2.42 -11.67 6.97
N LEU A 6 -2.40 -10.34 7.05
CA LEU A 6 -3.51 -9.49 6.63
C LEU A 6 -3.92 -9.76 5.17
N ARG A 7 -2.94 -9.86 4.26
CA ARG A 7 -3.20 -10.23 2.87
C ARG A 7 -3.89 -11.58 2.75
N ASN A 8 -3.42 -12.58 3.45
CA ASN A 8 -3.96 -13.94 3.38
C ASN A 8 -5.42 -13.98 3.86
N GLN A 9 -5.75 -13.27 4.93
CA GLN A 9 -7.13 -13.14 5.40
C GLN A 9 -8.02 -12.48 4.34
N ILE A 10 -7.57 -11.37 3.73
CA ILE A 10 -8.33 -10.67 2.68
C ILE A 10 -8.56 -11.60 1.48
N VAL A 11 -7.52 -12.32 1.03
CA VAL A 11 -7.62 -13.26 -0.10
C VAL A 11 -8.54 -14.46 0.22
N ALA A 12 -8.56 -14.89 1.48
CA ALA A 12 -9.47 -15.95 1.95
C ALA A 12 -10.92 -15.47 2.11
N GLY A 13 -11.21 -14.19 1.89
CA GLY A 13 -12.54 -13.59 2.08
C GLY A 13 -12.93 -13.41 3.55
N GLU A 14 -11.96 -13.45 4.45
CA GLU A 14 -12.19 -13.20 5.87
C GLU A 14 -12.43 -11.71 6.12
N LYS A 15 -13.22 -11.40 7.15
CA LYS A 15 -13.43 -10.02 7.57
C LYS A 15 -12.20 -9.52 8.30
N VAL A 16 -11.74 -8.33 7.95
CA VAL A 16 -10.65 -7.61 8.63
C VAL A 16 -11.14 -6.25 9.08
N PHE A 17 -10.63 -5.80 10.23
CA PHE A 17 -11.06 -4.56 10.86
C PHE A 17 -9.89 -3.59 10.98
N GLY A 18 -10.08 -2.37 10.55
CA GLY A 18 -9.11 -1.30 10.67
C GLY A 18 -9.73 -0.02 11.19
N THR A 19 -8.89 0.94 11.56
CA THR A 19 -9.32 2.28 11.94
C THR A 19 -8.50 3.34 11.25
N LEU A 20 -9.12 4.49 10.97
CA LEU A 20 -8.47 5.67 10.43
C LEU A 20 -7.68 6.37 11.53
N ILE A 21 -6.42 6.67 11.26
CA ILE A 21 -5.56 7.48 12.12
C ILE A 21 -5.42 8.87 11.50
N VAL A 22 -5.92 9.86 12.20
CA VAL A 22 -6.01 11.25 11.73
C VAL A 22 -4.97 12.19 12.33
N SER A 23 -4.07 11.69 13.15
CA SER A 23 -3.10 12.52 13.87
C SER A 23 -1.80 11.78 14.13
N PRO A 24 -0.63 12.44 14.00
CA PRO A 24 0.67 11.88 14.36
C PRO A 24 0.92 11.85 15.88
N SER A 25 -0.08 12.16 16.71
CA SER A 25 0.10 12.15 18.16
C SER A 25 0.57 10.77 18.66
N PRO A 26 1.62 10.71 19.48
CA PRO A 26 2.16 9.46 20.02
C PRO A 26 1.23 8.74 21.00
N ARG A 27 0.08 9.32 21.33
CA ARG A 27 -0.96 8.68 22.17
C ARG A 27 -1.85 7.72 21.39
N TRP A 28 -1.99 7.89 20.07
CA TRP A 28 -2.83 7.03 19.25
C TRP A 28 -2.38 5.57 19.20
N PRO A 29 -1.08 5.25 19.03
CA PRO A 29 -0.62 3.87 19.02
C PRO A 29 -1.05 3.07 20.27
N GLU A 30 -0.94 3.65 21.44
CA GLU A 30 -1.38 3.00 22.68
C GLU A 30 -2.91 2.84 22.73
N ALA A 31 -3.65 3.87 22.32
CA ALA A 31 -5.12 3.85 22.33
C ALA A 31 -5.70 2.75 21.44
N VAL A 32 -5.11 2.51 20.26
CA VAL A 32 -5.64 1.50 19.31
C VAL A 32 -5.09 0.10 19.53
N ARG A 33 -3.99 -0.04 20.27
CA ARG A 33 -3.31 -1.32 20.48
C ARG A 33 -4.20 -2.44 21.05
N GLY A 34 -5.15 -2.10 21.89
CA GLY A 34 -6.03 -3.05 22.56
C GLY A 34 -7.40 -3.23 21.90
N CYS A 35 -7.64 -2.61 20.74
CA CYS A 35 -8.97 -2.54 20.13
C CYS A 35 -9.33 -3.76 19.24
N GLY A 36 -8.46 -4.77 19.13
CA GLY A 36 -8.73 -5.94 18.29
C GLY A 36 -8.71 -5.64 16.78
N LEU A 37 -7.93 -4.66 16.37
CA LEU A 37 -7.80 -4.25 14.96
C LEU A 37 -6.77 -5.12 14.23
N ASP A 38 -6.99 -5.32 12.94
CA ASP A 38 -6.10 -6.05 12.04
C ASP A 38 -5.11 -5.13 11.33
N PHE A 39 -5.46 -3.86 11.12
CA PHE A 39 -4.61 -2.87 10.48
C PHE A 39 -4.98 -1.43 10.92
N VAL A 40 -4.14 -0.48 10.56
CA VAL A 40 -4.46 0.95 10.64
C VAL A 40 -4.47 1.55 9.24
N PHE A 41 -5.38 2.48 9.01
CA PHE A 41 -5.48 3.26 7.78
C PHE A 41 -4.95 4.68 8.06
N ILE A 42 -3.93 5.10 7.30
CA ILE A 42 -3.33 6.43 7.42
C ILE A 42 -3.67 7.20 6.15
N ASP A 43 -4.34 8.33 6.31
CA ASP A 43 -4.80 9.13 5.18
C ASP A 43 -3.85 10.31 4.94
N THR A 44 -3.16 10.31 3.79
CA THR A 44 -2.34 11.43 3.34
C THR A 44 -2.95 12.21 2.19
N GLU A 45 -4.18 11.87 1.80
CA GLU A 45 -4.96 12.62 0.80
C GLU A 45 -5.65 13.83 1.45
N HIS A 46 -6.39 13.59 2.52
CA HIS A 46 -7.19 14.64 3.18
C HIS A 46 -6.59 15.13 4.50
N ILE A 47 -5.52 14.52 4.97
CA ILE A 47 -4.84 14.90 6.20
C ILE A 47 -3.39 15.29 5.90
N ALA A 48 -3.02 16.49 6.30
CA ALA A 48 -1.66 17.03 6.11
C ALA A 48 -0.67 16.33 7.05
N ILE A 49 -0.16 15.19 6.61
CA ILE A 49 0.89 14.42 7.29
C ILE A 49 2.16 14.56 6.47
N ASP A 50 3.23 15.05 7.07
CA ASP A 50 4.51 15.16 6.41
C ASP A 50 5.24 13.80 6.32
N ARG A 51 6.35 13.76 5.58
CA ARG A 51 7.09 12.51 5.32
C ARG A 51 7.74 11.93 6.56
N ALA A 52 8.17 12.78 7.50
CA ALA A 52 8.80 12.34 8.75
C ALA A 52 7.76 11.73 9.67
N ASP A 53 6.62 12.40 9.84
CA ASP A 53 5.49 11.90 10.61
C ASP A 53 4.94 10.61 10.02
N LEU A 54 4.77 10.53 8.69
CA LEU A 54 4.33 9.32 8.01
C LEU A 54 5.26 8.13 8.28
N SER A 55 6.59 8.36 8.18
CA SER A 55 7.59 7.32 8.46
C SER A 55 7.52 6.86 9.91
N TRP A 56 7.44 7.81 10.84
CA TRP A 56 7.27 7.50 12.25
C TRP A 56 6.01 6.67 12.51
N MET A 57 4.87 7.10 11.98
CA MET A 57 3.58 6.41 12.14
C MET A 57 3.66 4.98 11.58
N CYS A 58 4.14 4.82 10.34
CA CYS A 58 4.24 3.52 9.70
C CYS A 58 5.11 2.55 10.52
N GLN A 59 6.29 2.98 10.95
CA GLN A 59 7.20 2.13 11.74
C GLN A 59 6.60 1.77 13.10
N THR A 60 5.95 2.73 13.76
CA THR A 60 5.35 2.52 15.09
C THR A 60 4.18 1.53 15.01
N TYR A 61 3.24 1.71 14.10
CA TYR A 61 2.11 0.79 13.96
C TYR A 61 2.54 -0.60 13.51
N ALA A 62 3.50 -0.71 12.60
CA ALA A 62 4.07 -1.99 12.20
C ALA A 62 4.69 -2.73 13.39
N ALA A 63 5.44 -2.02 14.26
CA ALA A 63 6.04 -2.60 15.47
C ALA A 63 4.98 -3.08 16.48
N LEU A 64 3.79 -2.47 16.49
CA LEU A 64 2.65 -2.91 17.32
C LEU A 64 1.88 -4.09 16.72
N GLY A 65 2.28 -4.58 15.52
CA GLY A 65 1.57 -5.64 14.82
C GLY A 65 0.28 -5.15 14.13
N LEU A 66 0.17 -3.87 13.85
CA LEU A 66 -0.91 -3.22 13.11
C LEU A 66 -0.37 -2.72 11.76
N PRO A 67 -0.38 -3.54 10.69
CA PRO A 67 0.14 -3.14 9.38
C PRO A 67 -0.46 -1.81 8.91
N PRO A 68 0.34 -0.77 8.63
CA PRO A 68 -0.17 0.52 8.17
C PRO A 68 -0.51 0.48 6.67
N ILE A 69 -1.75 0.75 6.34
CA ILE A 69 -2.22 0.96 4.97
C ILE A 69 -2.34 2.46 4.74
N VAL A 70 -1.61 2.99 3.76
CA VAL A 70 -1.54 4.44 3.51
C VAL A 70 -2.34 4.80 2.27
N ARG A 71 -3.30 5.72 2.39
CA ARG A 71 -3.92 6.36 1.23
C ARG A 71 -3.00 7.48 0.74
N ILE A 72 -2.55 7.34 -0.50
CA ILE A 72 -1.71 8.36 -1.16
C ILE A 72 -2.59 9.49 -1.72
N PRO A 73 -2.05 10.73 -1.88
CA PRO A 73 -2.86 11.88 -2.29
C PRO A 73 -3.29 11.85 -3.76
N SER A 74 -2.66 11.05 -4.59
CA SER A 74 -2.98 10.91 -6.02
C SER A 74 -2.48 9.56 -6.54
N PRO A 75 -2.98 9.07 -7.69
CA PRO A 75 -2.55 7.79 -8.27
C PRO A 75 -1.15 7.88 -8.91
N ASP A 76 -0.20 8.42 -8.16
CA ASP A 76 1.17 8.64 -8.62
C ASP A 76 2.12 7.54 -8.11
N PRO A 77 2.85 6.84 -9.03
CA PRO A 77 3.81 5.79 -8.68
C PRO A 77 4.94 6.25 -7.75
N TYR A 78 5.38 7.52 -7.86
CA TYR A 78 6.41 8.06 -6.98
C TYR A 78 5.90 8.19 -5.55
N THR A 79 4.69 8.73 -5.36
CA THR A 79 4.05 8.86 -4.05
C THR A 79 3.80 7.50 -3.41
N ALA A 80 3.36 6.49 -4.20
CA ALA A 80 3.24 5.11 -3.73
C ALA A 80 4.59 4.55 -3.26
N THR A 81 5.67 4.79 -4.03
CA THR A 81 7.03 4.38 -3.63
C THR A 81 7.45 5.04 -2.33
N MET A 82 7.20 6.34 -2.19
CA MET A 82 7.53 7.11 -0.99
C MET A 82 6.81 6.58 0.26
N ALA A 83 5.52 6.27 0.15
CA ALA A 83 4.77 5.69 1.26
C ALA A 83 5.31 4.31 1.67
N LEU A 84 5.67 3.46 0.70
CA LEU A 84 6.30 2.16 0.99
C LEU A 84 7.70 2.30 1.60
N ASP A 85 8.48 3.30 1.20
CA ASP A 85 9.79 3.60 1.80
C ASP A 85 9.63 4.13 3.25
N ALA A 86 8.53 4.80 3.55
CA ALA A 86 8.17 5.20 4.92
C ALA A 86 7.81 4.00 5.80
N GLY A 87 7.52 2.83 5.23
CA GLY A 87 7.19 1.62 5.98
C GLY A 87 5.73 1.16 5.84
N ALA A 88 4.97 1.71 4.89
CA ALA A 88 3.62 1.26 4.62
C ALA A 88 3.59 -0.23 4.23
N ALA A 89 2.67 -0.99 4.81
CA ALA A 89 2.39 -2.38 4.46
C ALA A 89 1.60 -2.50 3.14
N GLY A 90 0.93 -1.43 2.78
CA GLY A 90 0.20 -1.31 1.52
C GLY A 90 -0.22 0.12 1.27
N ILE A 91 -0.76 0.34 0.07
CA ILE A 91 -1.30 1.63 -0.33
C ILE A 91 -2.76 1.53 -0.76
N VAL A 92 -3.49 2.62 -0.61
CA VAL A 92 -4.77 2.88 -1.28
C VAL A 92 -4.56 4.02 -2.25
N ALA A 93 -4.87 3.82 -3.52
CA ALA A 93 -4.78 4.84 -4.55
C ALA A 93 -6.17 5.41 -4.87
N PRO A 94 -6.41 6.71 -4.62
CA PRO A 94 -7.64 7.39 -5.01
C PRO A 94 -7.63 7.74 -6.50
N TYR A 95 -8.74 8.22 -7.02
CA TYR A 95 -8.88 8.80 -8.37
C TYR A 95 -8.42 7.89 -9.52
N ILE A 96 -8.54 6.59 -9.35
CA ILE A 96 -8.27 5.62 -10.43
C ILE A 96 -9.44 5.63 -11.41
N GLU A 97 -9.13 5.82 -12.70
CA GLU A 97 -10.11 5.83 -13.77
C GLU A 97 -9.72 4.93 -14.95
N THR A 98 -8.45 4.52 -15.04
CA THR A 98 -7.96 3.69 -16.14
C THR A 98 -7.11 2.52 -15.69
N ALA A 99 -7.05 1.47 -16.52
CA ALA A 99 -6.21 0.30 -16.29
C ALA A 99 -4.71 0.65 -16.32
N GLU A 100 -4.30 1.63 -17.12
CA GLU A 100 -2.91 2.09 -17.21
C GLU A 100 -2.43 2.70 -15.90
N GLN A 101 -3.27 3.47 -15.21
CA GLN A 101 -2.97 4.00 -13.87
C GLN A 101 -2.73 2.85 -12.87
N VAL A 102 -3.57 1.82 -12.90
CA VAL A 102 -3.42 0.62 -12.05
C VAL A 102 -2.11 -0.10 -12.37
N GLN A 103 -1.76 -0.27 -13.67
CA GLN A 103 -0.51 -0.92 -14.07
C GLN A 103 0.73 -0.13 -13.63
N ALA A 104 0.72 1.19 -13.75
CA ALA A 104 1.81 2.05 -13.28
C ALA A 104 2.02 1.91 -11.76
N LEU A 105 0.95 1.95 -10.98
CA LEU A 105 0.98 1.74 -9.53
C LEU A 105 1.41 0.32 -9.17
N ARG A 106 0.92 -0.70 -9.88
CA ARG A 106 1.35 -2.08 -9.70
C ARG A 106 2.86 -2.21 -9.89
N GLY A 107 3.43 -1.53 -10.89
CA GLY A 107 4.87 -1.46 -11.08
C GLY A 107 5.61 -0.93 -9.86
N ALA A 108 5.15 0.20 -9.31
CA ALA A 108 5.75 0.83 -8.14
C ALA A 108 5.61 0.00 -6.86
N VAL A 109 4.47 -0.67 -6.66
CA VAL A 109 4.15 -1.42 -5.43
C VAL A 109 4.66 -2.85 -5.48
N LYS A 110 4.36 -3.58 -6.56
CA LYS A 110 4.56 -5.04 -6.64
C LYS A 110 5.89 -5.43 -7.28
N CYS A 111 6.42 -4.62 -8.20
CA CYS A 111 7.61 -4.97 -8.97
C CYS A 111 8.92 -4.39 -8.39
N ARG A 112 8.89 -3.81 -7.18
CA ARG A 112 10.11 -3.31 -6.52
C ARG A 112 11.16 -4.42 -6.35
N PRO A 113 12.45 -4.11 -6.51
CA PRO A 113 13.04 -2.78 -6.70
C PRO A 113 13.23 -2.37 -8.18
N ILE A 114 12.55 -3.04 -9.12
CA ILE A 114 12.75 -2.78 -10.55
C ILE A 114 12.22 -1.38 -10.90
N LYS A 115 12.96 -0.66 -11.75
CA LYS A 115 12.66 0.71 -12.19
C LYS A 115 12.98 0.92 -13.68
N GLY A 116 12.51 2.04 -14.22
CA GLY A 116 12.84 2.50 -15.57
C GLY A 116 12.48 1.51 -16.67
N GLN A 117 13.28 1.44 -17.72
CA GLN A 117 13.00 0.58 -18.88
C GLN A 117 12.86 -0.91 -18.53
N LYS A 118 13.58 -1.40 -17.51
CA LYS A 118 13.48 -2.80 -17.07
C LYS A 118 12.10 -3.07 -16.47
N LEU A 119 11.57 -2.14 -15.67
CA LEU A 119 10.21 -2.21 -15.16
C LEU A 119 9.18 -2.20 -16.29
N GLN A 120 9.31 -1.27 -17.23
CA GLN A 120 8.39 -1.19 -18.36
C GLN A 120 8.34 -2.50 -19.14
N ARG A 121 9.49 -3.04 -19.51
CA ARG A 121 9.56 -4.35 -20.21
C ARG A 121 8.88 -5.47 -19.43
N MET A 122 9.06 -5.48 -18.09
CA MET A 122 8.40 -6.48 -17.23
C MET A 122 6.89 -6.30 -17.20
N LEU A 123 6.39 -5.07 -17.14
CA LEU A 123 4.95 -4.77 -17.20
C LEU A 123 4.35 -5.15 -18.56
N ASP A 124 5.14 -5.02 -19.64
CA ASP A 124 4.79 -5.44 -21.00
C ASP A 124 4.91 -6.97 -21.22
N GLY A 125 5.19 -7.73 -20.15
CA GLY A 125 5.25 -9.20 -20.19
C GLY A 125 6.60 -9.80 -20.58
N ALA A 126 7.67 -9.00 -20.67
CA ALA A 126 8.99 -9.53 -20.94
C ALA A 126 9.51 -10.38 -19.76
N LYS A 127 10.11 -11.52 -20.08
CA LYS A 127 10.74 -12.39 -19.06
C LYS A 127 11.93 -11.67 -18.43
N VAL A 128 12.04 -11.78 -17.11
CA VAL A 128 13.21 -11.38 -16.34
C VAL A 128 13.97 -12.63 -15.86
N GLU A 129 15.16 -12.44 -15.34
CA GLU A 129 15.93 -13.53 -14.75
C GLU A 129 15.16 -14.19 -13.61
N GLU A 130 15.13 -15.51 -13.55
CA GLU A 130 14.37 -16.32 -12.57
C GLU A 130 14.64 -15.89 -11.11
N LYS A 131 15.92 -15.61 -10.77
CA LYS A 131 16.29 -15.13 -9.44
C LYS A 131 15.65 -13.79 -9.10
N LEU A 132 15.56 -12.89 -10.07
CA LEU A 132 14.93 -11.58 -9.89
C LEU A 132 13.41 -11.71 -9.82
N GLU A 133 12.83 -12.57 -10.64
CA GLU A 133 11.40 -12.87 -10.62
C GLU A 133 10.97 -13.41 -9.25
N SER A 134 11.68 -14.41 -8.72
CA SER A 134 11.45 -14.97 -7.38
C SER A 134 11.56 -13.91 -6.27
N TYR A 135 12.57 -13.03 -6.36
CA TYR A 135 12.74 -11.94 -5.39
C TYR A 135 11.58 -10.95 -5.42
N VAL A 136 11.15 -10.54 -6.60
CA VAL A 136 10.04 -9.63 -6.80
C VAL A 136 8.73 -10.24 -6.33
N ALA A 137 8.46 -11.51 -6.68
CA ALA A 137 7.28 -12.24 -6.27
C ALA A 137 7.15 -12.30 -4.73
N LYS A 138 8.23 -12.68 -4.04
CA LYS A 138 8.27 -12.70 -2.57
C LYS A 138 8.00 -11.33 -1.96
N GLY A 139 8.55 -10.26 -2.52
CA GLY A 139 8.29 -8.90 -2.07
C GLY A 139 6.85 -8.44 -2.38
N ALA A 140 6.28 -8.86 -3.50
CA ALA A 140 4.92 -8.53 -3.89
C ALA A 140 3.86 -9.11 -2.95
N GLU A 141 4.11 -10.31 -2.39
CA GLU A 141 3.23 -10.95 -1.41
C GLU A 141 3.13 -10.18 -0.09
N GLN A 142 4.17 -9.42 0.24
CA GLN A 142 4.24 -8.64 1.48
C GLN A 142 3.61 -7.26 1.37
N ARG A 143 3.18 -6.83 0.17
CA ARG A 143 2.65 -5.48 -0.05
C ARG A 143 1.23 -5.55 -0.56
N LEU A 144 0.36 -4.81 0.10
CA LEU A 144 -1.03 -4.65 -0.33
C LEU A 144 -1.15 -3.45 -1.28
N MET A 145 -2.08 -3.56 -2.21
CA MET A 145 -2.45 -2.47 -3.10
C MET A 145 -3.96 -2.49 -3.27
N PHE A 146 -4.57 -1.38 -2.97
CA PHE A 146 -5.99 -1.12 -3.14
C PHE A 146 -6.17 0.07 -4.08
N VAL A 147 -7.26 0.08 -4.81
CA VAL A 147 -7.66 1.20 -5.65
C VAL A 147 -9.09 1.59 -5.30
N ASN A 148 -9.36 2.87 -5.23
CA ASN A 148 -10.71 3.35 -5.06
C ASN A 148 -11.42 3.40 -6.42
N ILE A 149 -12.66 2.93 -6.46
CA ILE A 149 -13.57 3.07 -7.59
C ILE A 149 -14.57 4.13 -7.20
N GLU A 150 -14.30 5.38 -7.57
CA GLU A 150 -14.99 6.57 -7.07
C GLU A 150 -15.71 7.36 -8.15
N SER A 151 -15.53 6.99 -9.41
CA SER A 151 -16.08 7.74 -10.54
C SER A 151 -16.77 6.84 -11.55
N GLN A 152 -17.61 7.43 -12.39
CA GLN A 152 -18.26 6.71 -13.48
C GLN A 152 -17.25 6.14 -14.49
N PRO A 153 -16.19 6.85 -14.93
CA PRO A 153 -15.15 6.25 -15.75
C PRO A 153 -14.47 5.04 -15.11
N ALA A 154 -14.21 5.08 -13.80
CA ALA A 154 -13.62 3.94 -13.07
C ALA A 154 -14.51 2.70 -13.13
N ILE A 155 -15.84 2.86 -12.97
CA ILE A 155 -16.80 1.75 -13.08
C ILE A 155 -16.83 1.19 -14.51
N GLN A 156 -16.71 2.04 -15.52
CA GLN A 156 -16.71 1.62 -16.92
C GLN A 156 -15.42 0.90 -17.33
N ALA A 157 -14.32 1.09 -16.58
CA ALA A 157 -13.03 0.48 -16.81
C ALA A 157 -12.82 -0.87 -16.06
N LEU A 158 -13.82 -1.31 -15.27
CA LEU A 158 -13.82 -2.63 -14.60
C LEU A 158 -14.15 -3.73 -15.60
#